data_ebaac905c038fcf2ac68aca1a1a24456
#
_entry.id   ebaac905c038fcf2ac68aca1a1a24456
#
_cell.length_a   1.000
_cell.length_b   1.000
_cell.length_c   1.000
_cell.angle_alpha   90.00
_cell.angle_beta   90.00
_cell.angle_gamma   90.00
#
_symmetry.space_group_name_H-M   'P 1'
#
loop_
_entity.id
_entity.type
_entity.pdbx_description
1 polymer ?
#
loop_
_entity_poly.entity_id
_entity_poly.type
_entity_poly.pdbx_seq_one_letter_code
_entity_poly.pdbx_strand_id
1 'polypeptide(L)'
;MTGVRCELRCKHCGGHYLRGMQSVETPSKLKEFCSRLEEEGGTGVLVSGGSDVHGRVRLDRFYDALRWVKENTGLIVNVHTGLLDAGQAEELASTGIDVASVDVVGSDETIRRVYGLKATAEDYGETLNALREARVPHVVPHICVGLDFGEIRGEAAALEMVQRFNPEVVVLLGLIPTPGTPMEVVEPPSAEDMARAVAAARLMCPEAGVAIGCMHPRAGKRRMEELAVKAGADRIVLPSRSTVERAKGLGFTVRHLDGCCAIPRSLEHRALRDD
;
A
#
# COMPACT_ATOMS: atom_id res chain seq x y z
N MET A 1 -13.84 6.80 1.15
CA MET A 1 -14.59 7.43 2.26
C MET A 1 -14.75 8.94 2.11
N THR A 2 -13.82 9.65 1.53
CA THR A 2 -13.88 11.13 1.37
C THR A 2 -14.43 11.59 0.02
N GLY A 3 -14.92 10.70 -0.81
CA GLY A 3 -15.16 10.96 -2.22
C GLY A 3 -13.85 11.39 -2.89
N VAL A 4 -13.86 12.48 -3.63
CA VAL A 4 -12.67 13.02 -4.30
C VAL A 4 -11.92 14.07 -3.47
N ARG A 5 -12.31 14.28 -2.20
CA ARG A 5 -11.70 15.30 -1.33
C ARG A 5 -10.42 14.76 -0.69
N CYS A 6 -9.34 15.52 -0.85
CA CYS A 6 -8.06 15.33 -0.18
C CYS A 6 -7.48 16.71 0.14
N GLU A 7 -7.24 17.01 1.40
CA GLU A 7 -6.71 18.32 1.82
C GLU A 7 -5.22 18.43 1.51
N LEU A 8 -4.50 17.33 1.58
CA LEU A 8 -3.05 17.29 1.37
C LEU A 8 -2.66 17.60 -0.07
N ARG A 9 -3.41 17.11 -1.06
CA ARG A 9 -3.21 17.37 -2.49
C ARG A 9 -1.74 17.26 -2.93
N CYS A 10 -1.09 16.17 -2.54
CA CYS A 10 0.32 15.90 -2.80
C CYS A 10 0.69 16.13 -4.27
N LYS A 11 1.90 16.62 -4.53
CA LYS A 11 2.36 16.99 -5.89
C LYS A 11 2.39 15.81 -6.87
N HIS A 12 2.55 14.57 -6.36
CA HIS A 12 2.57 13.37 -7.21
C HIS A 12 1.19 12.93 -7.68
N CYS A 13 0.11 13.17 -6.90
CA CYS A 13 -1.20 12.63 -7.24
C CYS A 13 -2.35 13.66 -7.26
N GLY A 14 -2.25 14.79 -6.53
CA GLY A 14 -3.29 15.83 -6.49
C GLY A 14 -4.69 15.29 -6.10
N GLY A 15 -4.78 14.11 -5.48
CA GLY A 15 -6.04 13.41 -5.22
C GLY A 15 -6.63 12.68 -6.44
N HIS A 16 -5.88 12.56 -7.55
CA HIS A 16 -6.35 11.97 -8.80
C HIS A 16 -6.92 10.55 -8.61
N TYR A 17 -6.23 9.71 -7.85
CA TYR A 17 -6.58 8.30 -7.68
C TYR A 17 -7.88 8.06 -6.90
N LEU A 18 -8.34 9.05 -6.13
CA LEU A 18 -9.63 8.96 -5.44
C LEU A 18 -10.82 8.88 -6.40
N ARG A 19 -10.68 9.38 -7.64
CA ARG A 19 -11.74 9.35 -8.66
C ARG A 19 -12.04 7.94 -9.16
N GLY A 20 -11.08 7.03 -9.09
CA GLY A 20 -11.23 5.63 -9.50
C GLY A 20 -11.75 4.71 -8.38
N MET A 21 -11.91 5.22 -7.16
CA MET A 21 -12.37 4.45 -6.03
C MET A 21 -13.89 4.48 -5.91
N GLN A 22 -14.49 3.36 -5.47
CA GLN A 22 -15.91 3.32 -5.11
C GLN A 22 -16.18 4.29 -3.96
N SER A 23 -17.10 5.25 -4.17
CA SER A 23 -17.40 6.26 -3.15
C SER A 23 -18.35 5.71 -2.08
N VAL A 24 -17.89 5.68 -0.82
CA VAL A 24 -18.65 5.27 0.36
C VAL A 24 -18.49 6.34 1.45
N GLU A 25 -19.10 7.50 1.26
CA GLU A 25 -18.88 8.70 2.10
C GLU A 25 -19.61 8.68 3.45
N THR A 26 -20.37 7.64 3.75
CA THR A 26 -21.05 7.46 5.04
C THR A 26 -20.83 6.06 5.61
N PRO A 27 -20.85 5.90 6.95
CA PRO A 27 -20.78 4.59 7.60
C PRO A 27 -21.80 3.57 7.07
N SER A 28 -23.05 4.00 6.84
CA SER A 28 -24.10 3.11 6.29
C SER A 28 -23.75 2.61 4.90
N LYS A 29 -23.27 3.48 4.01
CA LYS A 29 -22.83 3.08 2.66
C LYS A 29 -21.66 2.11 2.68
N LEU A 30 -20.76 2.22 3.67
CA LEU A 30 -19.67 1.25 3.82
C LEU A 30 -20.21 -0.13 4.17
N LYS A 31 -21.14 -0.20 5.13
CA LYS A 31 -21.79 -1.46 5.52
C LYS A 31 -22.52 -2.10 4.34
N GLU A 32 -23.37 -1.35 3.65
CA GLU A 32 -24.10 -1.82 2.46
C GLU A 32 -23.17 -2.32 1.36
N PHE A 33 -22.08 -1.58 1.10
CA PHE A 33 -21.09 -1.95 0.10
C PHE A 33 -20.40 -3.27 0.47
N CYS A 34 -19.96 -3.41 1.72
CA CYS A 34 -19.27 -4.60 2.18
C CYS A 34 -20.19 -5.83 2.20
N SER A 35 -21.45 -5.69 2.61
CA SER A 35 -22.42 -6.79 2.55
C SER A 35 -22.61 -7.29 1.11
N ARG A 36 -22.85 -6.36 0.19
CA ARG A 36 -23.00 -6.72 -1.24
C ARG A 36 -21.72 -7.34 -1.82
N LEU A 37 -20.55 -6.78 -1.46
CA LEU A 37 -19.25 -7.33 -1.92
C LEU A 37 -19.06 -8.77 -1.49
N GLU A 38 -19.44 -9.12 -0.27
CA GLU A 38 -19.39 -10.50 0.23
C GLU A 38 -20.40 -11.39 -0.49
N GLU A 39 -21.65 -10.94 -0.68
CA GLU A 39 -22.68 -11.65 -1.44
C GLU A 39 -22.23 -11.95 -2.89
N GLU A 40 -21.45 -11.06 -3.50
CA GLU A 40 -20.84 -11.21 -4.82
C GLU A 40 -19.57 -12.07 -4.82
N GLY A 41 -19.17 -12.64 -3.66
CA GLY A 41 -17.99 -13.50 -3.51
C GLY A 41 -16.68 -12.76 -3.37
N GLY A 42 -16.71 -11.49 -3.01
CA GLY A 42 -15.49 -10.72 -2.72
C GLY A 42 -14.74 -11.25 -1.50
N THR A 43 -13.41 -11.26 -1.57
CA THR A 43 -12.54 -11.80 -0.50
C THR A 43 -12.09 -10.75 0.49
N GLY A 44 -12.14 -9.47 0.12
CA GLY A 44 -11.69 -8.39 0.99
C GLY A 44 -11.92 -7.00 0.41
N VAL A 45 -11.69 -5.99 1.21
CA VAL A 45 -11.87 -4.59 0.86
C VAL A 45 -10.69 -3.75 1.33
N LEU A 46 -10.24 -2.83 0.47
CA LEU A 46 -9.34 -1.75 0.86
C LEU A 46 -10.16 -0.49 1.14
N VAL A 47 -10.17 -0.06 2.39
CA VAL A 47 -10.82 1.17 2.84
C VAL A 47 -9.80 2.30 2.89
N SER A 48 -10.03 3.35 2.12
CA SER A 48 -9.12 4.48 2.00
C SER A 48 -9.88 5.78 1.74
N GLY A 49 -9.16 6.87 1.66
CA GLY A 49 -9.71 8.20 1.37
C GLY A 49 -8.61 9.22 1.16
N GLY A 50 -9.00 10.48 1.00
CA GLY A 50 -8.04 11.58 1.01
C GLY A 50 -7.54 11.88 2.42
N SER A 51 -6.32 12.37 2.51
CA SER A 51 -5.69 12.77 3.75
C SER A 51 -6.08 14.18 4.18
N ASP A 52 -6.09 14.41 5.49
CA ASP A 52 -6.15 15.74 6.09
C ASP A 52 -4.79 16.46 6.00
N VAL A 53 -4.71 17.69 6.51
CA VAL A 53 -3.50 18.53 6.52
C VAL A 53 -2.35 17.94 7.36
N HIS A 54 -2.62 16.94 8.19
CA HIS A 54 -1.64 16.23 9.02
C HIS A 54 -1.18 14.91 8.39
N GLY A 55 -1.65 14.60 7.17
CA GLY A 55 -1.28 13.36 6.47
C GLY A 55 -2.08 12.13 6.91
N ARG A 56 -3.17 12.29 7.67
CA ARG A 56 -4.01 11.19 8.16
C ARG A 56 -5.18 10.93 7.22
N VAL A 57 -5.50 9.68 6.99
CA VAL A 57 -6.77 9.30 6.38
C VAL A 57 -7.83 9.25 7.47
N ARG A 58 -8.87 10.10 7.35
CA ARG A 58 -9.91 10.29 8.38
C ARG A 58 -10.83 9.06 8.50
N LEU A 59 -10.33 8.03 9.19
CA LEU A 59 -11.03 6.77 9.46
C LEU A 59 -11.99 6.87 10.67
N ASP A 60 -11.76 7.83 11.57
CA ASP A 60 -12.46 8.02 12.83
C ASP A 60 -13.99 7.92 12.71
N ARG A 61 -14.57 8.53 11.69
CA ARG A 61 -16.02 8.49 11.43
C ARG A 61 -16.55 7.12 11.01
N PHE A 62 -15.67 6.18 10.68
CA PHE A 62 -16.01 4.88 10.14
C PHE A 62 -15.69 3.72 11.08
N TYR A 63 -15.13 3.98 12.27
CA TYR A 63 -14.73 2.90 13.19
C TYR A 63 -15.88 1.95 13.54
N ASP A 64 -17.06 2.47 13.85
CA ASP A 64 -18.24 1.63 14.11
C ASP A 64 -18.68 0.82 12.86
N ALA A 65 -18.51 1.38 11.68
CA ALA A 65 -18.82 0.65 10.46
C ALA A 65 -17.77 -0.42 10.15
N LEU A 66 -16.48 -0.14 10.39
CA LEU A 66 -15.40 -1.13 10.25
C LEU A 66 -15.60 -2.29 11.22
N ARG A 67 -15.91 -2.00 12.49
CA ARG A 67 -16.23 -3.04 13.48
C ARG A 67 -17.41 -3.88 13.03
N TRP A 68 -18.49 -3.23 12.61
CA TRP A 68 -19.65 -3.93 12.08
C TRP A 68 -19.30 -4.84 10.89
N VAL A 69 -18.51 -4.36 9.93
CA VAL A 69 -18.05 -5.17 8.78
C VAL A 69 -17.30 -6.41 9.26
N LYS A 70 -16.40 -6.25 10.23
CA LYS A 70 -15.65 -7.39 10.78
C LYS A 70 -16.52 -8.40 11.54
N GLU A 71 -17.58 -7.94 12.18
CA GLU A 71 -18.53 -8.80 12.93
C GLU A 71 -19.55 -9.49 12.02
N ASN A 72 -19.87 -8.91 10.86
CA ASN A 72 -20.99 -9.34 10.04
C ASN A 72 -20.58 -9.86 8.64
N THR A 73 -19.30 -9.81 8.30
CA THR A 73 -18.77 -10.33 7.03
C THR A 73 -17.48 -11.11 7.24
N GLY A 74 -17.19 -12.01 6.29
CA GLY A 74 -15.91 -12.71 6.21
C GLY A 74 -14.82 -11.92 5.48
N LEU A 75 -15.02 -10.67 5.10
CA LEU A 75 -14.06 -9.90 4.31
C LEU A 75 -12.75 -9.65 5.06
N ILE A 76 -11.64 -9.71 4.32
CA ILE A 76 -10.36 -9.17 4.77
C ILE A 76 -10.44 -7.66 4.66
N VAL A 77 -10.36 -6.96 5.80
CA VAL A 77 -10.42 -5.50 5.83
C VAL A 77 -9.02 -4.91 5.92
N ASN A 78 -8.57 -4.29 4.84
CA ASN A 78 -7.34 -3.50 4.78
C ASN A 78 -7.69 -2.01 4.82
N VAL A 79 -6.92 -1.21 5.53
CA VAL A 79 -7.09 0.25 5.58
C VAL A 79 -5.80 0.98 5.27
N HIS A 80 -5.88 2.07 4.51
CA HIS A 80 -4.80 3.05 4.45
C HIS A 80 -4.96 4.03 5.61
N THR A 81 -3.92 4.19 6.42
CA THR A 81 -4.01 4.98 7.64
C THR A 81 -3.49 6.41 7.48
N GLY A 82 -2.44 6.61 6.69
CA GLY A 82 -1.58 7.78 6.81
C GLY A 82 -0.84 7.78 8.14
N LEU A 83 -0.43 8.95 8.62
CA LEU A 83 0.23 9.10 9.92
C LEU A 83 -0.77 8.98 11.08
N LEU A 84 -0.42 8.22 12.11
CA LEU A 84 -1.22 8.02 13.32
C LEU A 84 -0.39 8.19 14.58
N ASP A 85 -1.01 8.75 15.63
CA ASP A 85 -0.51 8.64 16.99
C ASP A 85 -0.97 7.35 17.69
N ALA A 86 -0.46 7.11 18.91
CA ALA A 86 -0.76 5.90 19.68
C ALA A 86 -2.26 5.73 19.96
N GLY A 87 -2.96 6.81 20.37
CA GLY A 87 -4.39 6.75 20.67
C GLY A 87 -5.23 6.41 19.44
N GLN A 88 -4.89 6.99 18.29
CA GLN A 88 -5.55 6.70 17.01
C GLN A 88 -5.29 5.27 16.54
N ALA A 89 -4.08 4.76 16.76
CA ALA A 89 -3.75 3.37 16.45
C ALA A 89 -4.53 2.38 17.33
N GLU A 90 -4.69 2.67 18.63
CA GLU A 90 -5.51 1.88 19.56
C GLU A 90 -6.99 1.87 19.16
N GLU A 91 -7.55 3.04 18.83
CA GLU A 91 -8.92 3.13 18.36
C GLU A 91 -9.14 2.35 17.06
N LEU A 92 -8.21 2.46 16.11
CA LEU A 92 -8.26 1.70 14.87
C LEU A 92 -8.16 0.20 15.12
N ALA A 93 -7.24 -0.25 15.96
CA ALA A 93 -7.08 -1.67 16.32
C ALA A 93 -8.35 -2.23 16.96
N SER A 94 -9.07 -1.43 17.78
CA SER A 94 -10.32 -1.84 18.42
C SER A 94 -11.44 -2.16 17.42
N THR A 95 -11.30 -1.75 16.16
CA THR A 95 -12.28 -2.07 15.10
C THR A 95 -12.17 -3.49 14.57
N GLY A 96 -11.08 -4.20 14.87
CA GLY A 96 -10.82 -5.56 14.42
C GLY A 96 -10.41 -5.69 12.95
N ILE A 97 -9.92 -4.62 12.31
CA ILE A 97 -9.36 -4.68 10.96
C ILE A 97 -8.24 -5.73 10.87
N ASP A 98 -8.03 -6.29 9.69
CA ASP A 98 -7.00 -7.31 9.49
C ASP A 98 -5.65 -6.69 9.12
N VAL A 99 -5.65 -5.65 8.28
CA VAL A 99 -4.43 -5.07 7.71
C VAL A 99 -4.46 -3.54 7.79
N ALA A 100 -3.37 -2.95 8.25
CA ALA A 100 -3.07 -1.53 8.09
C ALA A 100 -1.96 -1.33 7.05
N SER A 101 -2.28 -0.68 5.94
CA SER A 101 -1.31 -0.26 4.92
C SER A 101 -0.80 1.15 5.23
N VAL A 102 0.51 1.29 5.33
CA VAL A 102 1.18 2.54 5.73
C VAL A 102 2.21 2.93 4.70
N ASP A 103 2.07 4.09 4.09
CA ASP A 103 3.14 4.66 3.27
C ASP A 103 4.33 5.02 4.17
N VAL A 104 5.55 4.69 3.75
CA VAL A 104 6.79 4.97 4.48
C VAL A 104 7.71 5.81 3.62
N VAL A 105 8.07 6.98 4.10
CA VAL A 105 8.95 7.93 3.40
C VAL A 105 10.16 8.22 4.25
N GLY A 106 11.36 7.89 3.75
CA GLY A 106 12.61 8.00 4.49
C GLY A 106 13.37 9.32 4.27
N SER A 107 12.71 10.38 3.77
CA SER A 107 13.36 11.68 3.53
C SER A 107 12.44 12.84 3.91
N ASP A 108 12.88 13.63 4.91
CA ASP A 108 12.17 14.85 5.34
C ASP A 108 12.04 15.86 4.21
N GLU A 109 13.04 15.94 3.34
CA GLU A 109 12.99 16.81 2.18
C GLU A 109 11.89 16.39 1.21
N THR A 110 11.79 15.09 0.91
CA THR A 110 10.74 14.52 0.08
C THR A 110 9.35 14.73 0.69
N ILE A 111 9.21 14.51 2.00
CA ILE A 111 7.96 14.74 2.74
C ILE A 111 7.52 16.21 2.56
N ARG A 112 8.42 17.14 2.81
CA ARG A 112 8.12 18.57 2.66
C ARG A 112 7.85 18.98 1.21
N ARG A 113 8.66 18.49 0.27
CA ARG A 113 8.57 18.89 -1.16
C ARG A 113 7.35 18.31 -1.84
N VAL A 114 7.03 17.04 -1.58
CA VAL A 114 6.00 16.28 -2.30
C VAL A 114 4.65 16.35 -1.61
N TYR A 115 4.61 16.13 -0.30
CA TYR A 115 3.37 16.14 0.47
C TYR A 115 3.02 17.51 1.04
N GLY A 116 4.01 18.40 1.24
CA GLY A 116 3.82 19.68 1.92
C GLY A 116 3.58 19.54 3.43
N LEU A 117 3.90 18.37 3.99
CA LEU A 117 3.74 18.08 5.40
C LEU A 117 4.88 18.68 6.23
N LYS A 118 4.57 19.01 7.48
CA LYS A 118 5.56 19.36 8.51
C LYS A 118 6.11 18.13 9.25
N ALA A 119 5.68 16.94 8.86
CA ALA A 119 6.17 15.67 9.38
C ALA A 119 7.60 15.36 8.92
N THR A 120 8.22 14.43 9.62
CA THR A 120 9.56 13.91 9.35
C THR A 120 9.49 12.42 8.99
N ALA A 121 10.61 11.83 8.57
CA ALA A 121 10.71 10.39 8.34
C ALA A 121 10.48 9.59 9.64
N GLU A 122 10.83 10.16 10.81
CA GLU A 122 10.60 9.53 12.12
C GLU A 122 9.11 9.35 12.43
N ASP A 123 8.24 10.30 12.07
CA ASP A 123 6.79 10.19 12.28
C ASP A 123 6.18 8.95 11.57
N TYR A 124 6.77 8.53 10.45
CA TYR A 124 6.37 7.27 9.78
C TYR A 124 6.80 6.05 10.60
N GLY A 125 8.00 6.07 11.17
CA GLY A 125 8.49 5.03 12.09
C GLY A 125 7.63 4.95 13.36
N GLU A 126 7.27 6.09 13.94
CA GLU A 126 6.37 6.18 15.10
C GLU A 126 4.99 5.62 14.78
N THR A 127 4.44 5.91 13.58
CA THR A 127 3.17 5.33 13.12
C THR A 127 3.23 3.80 13.03
N LEU A 128 4.31 3.25 12.45
CA LEU A 128 4.50 1.79 12.39
C LEU A 128 4.54 1.17 13.80
N ASN A 129 5.26 1.80 14.73
CA ASN A 129 5.38 1.34 16.10
C ASN A 129 4.04 1.44 16.85
N ALA A 130 3.33 2.55 16.71
CA ALA A 130 2.00 2.75 17.32
C ALA A 130 1.00 1.65 16.88
N LEU A 131 0.96 1.32 15.59
CA LEU A 131 0.10 0.25 15.08
C LEU A 131 0.49 -1.13 15.63
N ARG A 132 1.78 -1.40 15.77
CA ARG A 132 2.28 -2.65 16.36
C ARG A 132 1.95 -2.75 17.85
N GLU A 133 2.17 -1.69 18.62
CA GLU A 133 1.85 -1.61 20.05
C GLU A 133 0.34 -1.72 20.31
N ALA A 134 -0.47 -1.13 19.44
CA ALA A 134 -1.92 -1.28 19.42
C ALA A 134 -2.37 -2.69 19.00
N ARG A 135 -1.45 -3.57 18.60
CA ARG A 135 -1.71 -4.96 18.17
C ARG A 135 -2.62 -5.07 16.94
N VAL A 136 -2.48 -4.15 15.98
CA VAL A 136 -3.07 -4.37 14.66
C VAL A 136 -2.47 -5.67 14.09
N PRO A 137 -3.30 -6.63 13.64
CA PRO A 137 -2.82 -7.97 13.28
C PRO A 137 -1.71 -7.94 12.23
N HIS A 138 -1.86 -7.13 11.19
CA HIS A 138 -0.87 -7.01 10.12
C HIS A 138 -0.67 -5.53 9.75
N VAL A 139 0.58 -5.08 9.83
CA VAL A 139 0.98 -3.74 9.38
C VAL A 139 1.88 -3.91 8.17
N VAL A 140 1.47 -3.35 7.03
CA VAL A 140 2.16 -3.54 5.75
C VAL A 140 2.71 -2.20 5.25
N PRO A 141 4.04 -2.00 5.37
CA PRO A 141 4.69 -0.82 4.84
C PRO A 141 4.68 -0.77 3.31
N HIS A 142 4.43 0.41 2.76
CA HIS A 142 4.50 0.72 1.34
C HIS A 142 5.58 1.75 1.09
N ILE A 143 6.49 1.49 0.15
CA ILE A 143 7.56 2.43 -0.23
C ILE A 143 7.37 2.77 -1.71
N CYS A 144 7.25 4.07 -2.01
CA CYS A 144 7.15 4.56 -3.37
C CYS A 144 8.54 4.95 -3.90
N VAL A 145 9.06 4.15 -4.83
CA VAL A 145 10.35 4.37 -5.49
C VAL A 145 10.23 5.56 -6.45
N GLY A 146 11.20 6.47 -6.39
CA GLY A 146 11.24 7.68 -7.21
C GLY A 146 10.23 8.76 -6.78
N LEU A 147 9.72 8.71 -5.55
CA LEU A 147 8.71 9.65 -5.06
C LEU A 147 9.18 11.12 -5.12
N ASP A 148 10.49 11.38 -4.95
CA ASP A 148 11.04 12.73 -5.05
C ASP A 148 11.29 13.14 -6.51
N PHE A 149 10.23 13.43 -7.25
CA PHE A 149 10.29 13.86 -8.65
C PHE A 149 11.07 12.90 -9.56
N GLY A 150 10.93 11.61 -9.36
CA GLY A 150 11.62 10.54 -10.11
C GLY A 150 12.99 10.16 -9.55
N GLU A 151 13.56 10.98 -8.67
CA GLU A 151 14.85 10.71 -8.05
C GLU A 151 14.72 9.67 -6.92
N ILE A 152 15.73 8.81 -6.79
CA ILE A 152 15.86 7.88 -5.67
C ILE A 152 16.43 8.65 -4.48
N ARG A 153 15.53 9.02 -3.55
CA ARG A 153 15.89 9.83 -2.40
C ARG A 153 15.09 9.40 -1.16
N GLY A 154 15.74 8.70 -0.26
CA GLY A 154 15.14 8.26 1.00
C GLY A 154 14.62 6.82 1.00
N GLU A 155 14.59 6.10 -0.13
CA GLU A 155 14.15 4.71 -0.19
C GLU A 155 15.02 3.80 0.68
N ALA A 156 16.32 4.03 0.74
CA ALA A 156 17.21 3.26 1.60
C ALA A 156 16.87 3.48 3.08
N ALA A 157 16.66 4.73 3.51
CA ALA A 157 16.26 5.02 4.89
C ALA A 157 14.85 4.50 5.22
N ALA A 158 13.92 4.52 4.26
CA ALA A 158 12.61 3.87 4.41
C ALA A 158 12.77 2.35 4.60
N LEU A 159 13.62 1.69 3.81
CA LEU A 159 13.91 0.26 3.97
C LEU A 159 14.59 -0.06 5.30
N GLU A 160 15.46 0.79 5.82
CA GLU A 160 16.05 0.64 7.16
C GLU A 160 15.00 0.71 8.26
N MET A 161 14.02 1.62 8.16
CA MET A 161 12.87 1.66 9.06
C MET A 161 12.05 0.38 9.00
N VAL A 162 11.74 -0.07 7.79
CA VAL A 162 10.97 -1.28 7.53
C VAL A 162 11.71 -2.52 8.05
N GLN A 163 13.04 -2.59 7.87
CA GLN A 163 13.87 -3.67 8.41
C GLN A 163 13.78 -3.74 9.94
N ARG A 164 13.90 -2.60 10.63
CA ARG A 164 13.77 -2.54 12.11
C ARG A 164 12.36 -2.91 12.57
N PHE A 165 11.36 -2.55 11.80
CA PHE A 165 9.97 -2.91 12.06
C PHE A 165 9.71 -4.41 11.85
N ASN A 166 10.41 -5.05 10.90
CA ASN A 166 10.33 -6.49 10.55
C ASN A 166 8.88 -6.94 10.20
N PRO A 167 8.28 -6.41 9.12
CA PRO A 167 6.93 -6.78 8.71
C PRO A 167 6.87 -8.14 8.04
N GLU A 168 5.66 -8.72 7.96
CA GLU A 168 5.41 -9.93 7.17
C GLU A 168 5.45 -9.67 5.64
N VAL A 169 5.06 -8.47 5.21
CA VAL A 169 5.04 -8.05 3.79
C VAL A 169 5.55 -6.62 3.66
N VAL A 170 6.35 -6.38 2.62
CA VAL A 170 6.77 -5.05 2.16
C VAL A 170 6.24 -4.83 0.75
N VAL A 171 5.57 -3.72 0.51
CA VAL A 171 5.06 -3.35 -0.81
C VAL A 171 5.92 -2.24 -1.41
N LEU A 172 6.45 -2.48 -2.59
CA LEU A 172 7.15 -1.48 -3.38
C LEU A 172 6.21 -0.94 -4.47
N LEU A 173 6.07 0.36 -4.50
CA LEU A 173 5.35 1.12 -5.52
C LEU A 173 6.37 1.86 -6.37
N GLY A 174 5.99 2.29 -7.57
CA GLY A 174 6.81 3.19 -8.38
C GLY A 174 6.04 4.46 -8.71
N LEU A 175 6.68 5.61 -8.66
CA LEU A 175 6.07 6.87 -9.04
C LEU A 175 5.44 6.76 -10.44
N ILE A 176 4.19 7.16 -10.56
CA ILE A 176 3.49 7.29 -11.83
C ILE A 176 3.30 8.79 -12.11
N PRO A 177 3.89 9.32 -13.18
CA PRO A 177 3.60 10.68 -13.64
C PRO A 177 2.10 10.84 -13.86
N THR A 178 1.47 11.73 -13.09
CA THR A 178 0.01 11.85 -13.06
C THR A 178 -0.42 13.13 -13.78
N PRO A 179 -1.23 13.06 -14.85
CA PRO A 179 -1.72 14.23 -15.57
C PRO A 179 -2.43 15.24 -14.66
N GLY A 180 -2.19 16.53 -14.90
CA GLY A 180 -2.75 17.64 -14.11
C GLY A 180 -2.08 17.82 -12.74
N THR A 181 -0.93 17.19 -12.49
CA THR A 181 -0.12 17.41 -11.29
C THR A 181 1.21 18.05 -11.62
N PRO A 182 1.92 18.63 -10.63
CA PRO A 182 3.28 19.14 -10.83
C PRO A 182 4.29 18.07 -11.30
N MET A 183 3.93 16.79 -11.21
CA MET A 183 4.78 15.67 -11.61
C MET A 183 4.32 14.95 -12.88
N GLU A 184 3.44 15.56 -13.67
CA GLU A 184 2.91 14.91 -14.90
C GLU A 184 3.97 14.62 -15.98
N VAL A 185 5.08 15.40 -16.00
CA VAL A 185 6.17 15.26 -16.96
C VAL A 185 7.46 14.72 -16.35
N VAL A 186 7.40 14.27 -15.10
CA VAL A 186 8.56 13.69 -14.41
C VAL A 186 8.84 12.31 -14.99
N GLU A 187 10.11 12.01 -15.19
CA GLU A 187 10.51 10.64 -15.57
C GLU A 187 10.31 9.68 -14.39
N PRO A 188 9.54 8.59 -14.57
CA PRO A 188 9.33 7.62 -13.50
C PRO A 188 10.61 6.81 -13.25
N PRO A 189 10.72 6.12 -12.09
CA PRO A 189 11.86 5.25 -11.83
C PRO A 189 12.01 4.20 -12.93
N SER A 190 13.26 3.93 -13.31
CA SER A 190 13.57 2.92 -14.34
C SER A 190 13.22 1.50 -13.87
N ALA A 191 13.13 0.56 -14.80
CA ALA A 191 12.97 -0.86 -14.48
C ALA A 191 14.10 -1.38 -13.58
N GLU A 192 15.31 -0.88 -13.78
CA GLU A 192 16.50 -1.19 -13.02
C GLU A 192 16.44 -0.60 -11.60
N ASP A 193 15.89 0.60 -11.40
CA ASP A 193 15.72 1.20 -10.07
C ASP A 193 14.68 0.43 -9.26
N MET A 194 13.57 0.05 -9.88
CA MET A 194 12.57 -0.82 -9.26
C MET A 194 13.18 -2.17 -8.85
N ALA A 195 13.99 -2.79 -9.72
CA ALA A 195 14.65 -4.05 -9.40
C ALA A 195 15.68 -3.91 -8.27
N ARG A 196 16.44 -2.80 -8.23
CA ARG A 196 17.35 -2.50 -7.11
C ARG A 196 16.60 -2.36 -5.80
N ALA A 197 15.45 -1.68 -5.80
CA ALA A 197 14.60 -1.55 -4.62
C ALA A 197 14.07 -2.92 -4.15
N VAL A 198 13.66 -3.80 -5.08
CA VAL A 198 13.24 -5.18 -4.76
C VAL A 198 14.40 -5.97 -4.15
N ALA A 199 15.60 -5.92 -4.76
CA ALA A 199 16.77 -6.62 -4.26
C ALA A 199 17.18 -6.11 -2.87
N ALA A 200 17.16 -4.79 -2.65
CA ALA A 200 17.43 -4.20 -1.35
C ALA A 200 16.40 -4.65 -0.29
N ALA A 201 15.10 -4.61 -0.61
CA ALA A 201 14.05 -5.09 0.29
C ALA A 201 14.23 -6.57 0.63
N ARG A 202 14.56 -7.43 -0.35
CA ARG A 202 14.82 -8.87 -0.14
C ARG A 202 16.02 -9.11 0.77
N LEU A 203 17.11 -8.35 0.60
CA LEU A 203 18.34 -8.51 1.40
C LEU A 203 18.16 -7.97 2.82
N MET A 204 17.46 -6.85 2.97
CA MET A 204 17.24 -6.21 4.28
C MET A 204 16.12 -6.86 5.08
N CYS A 205 15.10 -7.43 4.42
CA CYS A 205 13.96 -8.08 5.04
C CYS A 205 13.78 -9.51 4.48
N PRO A 206 14.72 -10.44 4.75
CA PRO A 206 14.76 -11.76 4.09
C PRO A 206 13.51 -12.60 4.35
N GLU A 207 12.88 -12.45 5.50
CA GLU A 207 11.67 -13.20 5.87
C GLU A 207 10.37 -12.57 5.34
N ALA A 208 10.40 -11.29 4.97
CA ALA A 208 9.23 -10.59 4.46
C ALA A 208 8.89 -11.03 3.03
N GLY A 209 7.60 -11.07 2.71
CA GLY A 209 7.14 -11.10 1.33
C GLY A 209 7.39 -9.75 0.65
N VAL A 210 8.15 -9.74 -0.45
CA VAL A 210 8.40 -8.53 -1.24
C VAL A 210 7.41 -8.46 -2.40
N ALA A 211 6.55 -7.44 -2.40
CA ALA A 211 5.51 -7.27 -3.39
C ALA A 211 5.74 -6.01 -4.26
N ILE A 212 5.58 -6.15 -5.57
CA ILE A 212 5.34 -5.01 -6.45
C ILE A 212 3.84 -4.72 -6.42
N GLY A 213 3.48 -3.55 -5.86
CA GLY A 213 2.10 -3.15 -5.67
C GLY A 213 1.42 -2.67 -6.96
N CYS A 214 0.16 -2.25 -6.84
CA CYS A 214 -0.68 -1.89 -7.98
C CYS A 214 -0.26 -0.56 -8.65
N MET A 215 0.42 0.32 -7.92
CA MET A 215 0.90 1.60 -8.41
C MET A 215 2.37 1.48 -8.84
N HIS A 216 2.59 1.26 -10.14
CA HIS A 216 3.92 1.26 -10.76
C HIS A 216 3.83 1.73 -12.22
N PRO A 217 4.93 2.27 -12.79
CA PRO A 217 4.94 2.76 -14.16
C PRO A 217 4.50 1.70 -15.17
N ARG A 218 3.66 2.09 -16.13
CA ARG A 218 3.20 1.19 -17.20
C ARG A 218 4.20 1.12 -18.36
N ALA A 219 4.93 2.22 -18.60
CA ALA A 219 6.04 2.22 -19.54
C ALA A 219 7.15 1.28 -19.05
N GLY A 220 7.64 0.40 -19.90
CA GLY A 220 8.67 -0.58 -19.53
C GLY A 220 8.20 -1.66 -18.53
N LYS A 221 6.90 -1.79 -18.28
CA LYS A 221 6.30 -2.72 -17.30
C LYS A 221 6.88 -4.14 -17.40
N ARG A 222 6.91 -4.73 -18.59
CA ARG A 222 7.45 -6.10 -18.78
C ARG A 222 8.90 -6.22 -18.32
N ARG A 223 9.75 -5.27 -18.69
CA ARG A 223 11.16 -5.26 -18.28
C ARG A 223 11.28 -5.15 -16.77
N MET A 224 10.51 -4.25 -16.15
CA MET A 224 10.49 -4.05 -14.70
C MET A 224 10.07 -5.32 -13.97
N GLU A 225 8.98 -5.97 -14.41
CA GLU A 225 8.45 -7.20 -13.80
C GLU A 225 9.45 -8.37 -13.93
N GLU A 226 10.07 -8.55 -15.10
CA GLU A 226 11.10 -9.59 -15.33
C GLU A 226 12.32 -9.39 -14.43
N LEU A 227 12.73 -8.14 -14.24
CA LEU A 227 13.83 -7.82 -13.34
C LEU A 227 13.43 -7.98 -11.87
N ALA A 228 12.21 -7.62 -11.50
CA ALA A 228 11.69 -7.78 -10.14
C ALA A 228 11.63 -9.27 -9.74
N VAL A 229 11.20 -10.17 -10.64
CA VAL A 229 11.23 -11.62 -10.39
C VAL A 229 12.67 -12.09 -10.11
N LYS A 230 13.63 -11.65 -10.92
CA LYS A 230 15.05 -12.00 -10.72
C LYS A 230 15.65 -11.41 -9.45
N ALA A 231 15.15 -10.25 -9.03
CA ALA A 231 15.58 -9.55 -7.82
C ALA A 231 14.97 -10.13 -6.53
N GLY A 232 14.02 -11.07 -6.65
CA GLY A 232 13.42 -11.76 -5.51
C GLY A 232 12.07 -11.24 -5.08
N ALA A 233 11.27 -10.64 -5.98
CA ALA A 233 9.88 -10.34 -5.70
C ALA A 233 9.06 -11.63 -5.55
N ASP A 234 8.27 -11.73 -4.49
CA ASP A 234 7.35 -12.84 -4.26
C ASP A 234 5.99 -12.61 -4.92
N ARG A 235 5.62 -11.35 -5.10
CA ARG A 235 4.29 -10.97 -5.59
C ARG A 235 4.36 -9.80 -6.55
N ILE A 236 3.59 -9.87 -7.63
CA ILE A 236 3.43 -8.77 -8.59
C ILE A 236 1.94 -8.60 -8.87
N VAL A 237 1.42 -7.39 -8.70
CA VAL A 237 0.01 -7.09 -8.96
C VAL A 237 -0.23 -6.96 -10.46
N LEU A 238 -1.24 -7.67 -10.97
CA LEU A 238 -1.64 -7.68 -12.37
C LEU A 238 -0.44 -7.87 -13.32
N PRO A 239 0.36 -8.95 -13.16
CA PRO A 239 1.54 -9.16 -13.97
C PRO A 239 1.19 -9.34 -15.45
N SER A 240 2.14 -9.02 -16.33
CA SER A 240 2.01 -9.33 -17.75
C SER A 240 2.08 -10.85 -17.96
N ARG A 241 1.37 -11.34 -18.99
CA ARG A 241 1.38 -12.79 -19.34
C ARG A 241 2.81 -13.31 -19.53
N SER A 242 3.66 -12.52 -20.20
CA SER A 242 5.07 -12.90 -20.41
C SER A 242 5.86 -13.04 -19.11
N THR A 243 5.56 -12.25 -18.08
CA THR A 243 6.17 -12.36 -16.75
C THR A 243 5.76 -13.64 -16.05
N VAL A 244 4.48 -14.01 -16.13
CA VAL A 244 3.99 -15.29 -15.60
C VAL A 244 4.67 -16.48 -16.29
N GLU A 245 4.73 -16.46 -17.63
CA GLU A 245 5.40 -17.49 -18.42
C GLU A 245 6.92 -17.57 -18.08
N ARG A 246 7.56 -16.42 -17.90
CA ARG A 246 8.96 -16.35 -17.51
C ARG A 246 9.21 -16.91 -16.10
N ALA A 247 8.36 -16.58 -15.14
CA ALA A 247 8.45 -17.12 -13.78
C ALA A 247 8.31 -18.65 -13.78
N LYS A 248 7.31 -19.18 -14.49
CA LYS A 248 7.14 -20.63 -14.68
C LYS A 248 8.38 -21.27 -15.34
N GLY A 249 8.94 -20.62 -16.37
CA GLY A 249 10.15 -21.09 -17.07
C GLY A 249 11.41 -21.07 -16.19
N LEU A 250 11.43 -20.29 -15.12
CA LEU A 250 12.47 -20.27 -14.07
C LEU A 250 12.22 -21.31 -12.95
N GLY A 251 11.16 -22.10 -13.05
CA GLY A 251 10.84 -23.13 -12.06
C GLY A 251 9.97 -22.64 -10.89
N PHE A 252 9.46 -21.41 -10.94
CA PHE A 252 8.55 -20.91 -9.88
C PHE A 252 7.14 -21.47 -10.05
N THR A 253 6.51 -21.84 -8.93
CA THR A 253 5.08 -22.08 -8.86
C THR A 253 4.36 -20.73 -8.79
N VAL A 254 3.48 -20.45 -9.76
CA VAL A 254 2.69 -19.22 -9.79
C VAL A 254 1.29 -19.51 -9.26
N ARG A 255 0.88 -18.76 -8.25
CA ARG A 255 -0.48 -18.80 -7.67
C ARG A 255 -1.17 -17.48 -7.95
N HIS A 256 -2.48 -17.52 -8.16
CA HIS A 256 -3.30 -16.33 -8.37
C HIS A 256 -4.07 -15.99 -7.09
N LEU A 257 -3.99 -14.72 -6.68
CA LEU A 257 -4.70 -14.19 -5.52
C LEU A 257 -5.70 -13.13 -5.98
N ASP A 258 -6.95 -13.28 -5.57
CA ASP A 258 -7.99 -12.25 -5.71
C ASP A 258 -7.96 -11.35 -4.48
N GLY A 259 -6.98 -10.44 -4.46
CA GLY A 259 -6.81 -9.59 -3.30
C GLY A 259 -5.78 -8.48 -3.45
N CYS A 260 -5.62 -7.69 -2.42
CA CYS A 260 -4.69 -6.58 -2.36
C CYS A 260 -3.23 -7.07 -2.32
N CYS A 261 -2.28 -6.26 -2.83
CA CYS A 261 -0.85 -6.49 -2.67
C CYS A 261 -0.38 -6.64 -1.22
N ALA A 262 -1.13 -6.05 -0.29
CA ALA A 262 -0.84 -6.03 1.14
C ALA A 262 -1.40 -7.25 1.91
N ILE A 263 -2.00 -8.25 1.24
CA ILE A 263 -2.48 -9.45 1.95
C ILE A 263 -1.29 -10.19 2.56
N PRO A 264 -1.26 -10.42 3.89
CA PRO A 264 -0.20 -11.19 4.55
C PRO A 264 -0.28 -12.67 4.18
N ARG A 265 0.84 -13.40 4.29
CA ARG A 265 0.91 -14.84 3.95
C ARG A 265 -0.11 -15.67 4.72
N SER A 266 -0.33 -15.33 5.98
CA SER A 266 -1.31 -15.99 6.85
C SER A 266 -2.75 -15.94 6.32
N LEU A 267 -3.09 -14.91 5.52
CA LEU A 267 -4.41 -14.70 4.93
C LEU A 267 -4.50 -15.06 3.43
N GLU A 268 -3.39 -15.44 2.78
CA GLU A 268 -3.40 -15.80 1.35
C GLU A 268 -4.41 -16.90 1.00
N HIS A 269 -4.57 -17.89 1.87
CA HIS A 269 -5.50 -19.01 1.65
C HIS A 269 -6.95 -18.56 1.45
N ARG A 270 -7.32 -17.37 1.97
CA ARG A 270 -8.67 -16.79 1.83
C ARG A 270 -8.86 -16.07 0.50
N ALA A 271 -7.78 -15.75 -0.21
CA ALA A 271 -7.76 -15.03 -1.47
C ALA A 271 -7.22 -15.86 -2.65
N LEU A 272 -6.89 -17.14 -2.42
CA LEU A 272 -6.47 -18.02 -3.52
C LEU A 272 -7.63 -18.25 -4.47
N ARG A 273 -7.34 -18.15 -5.77
CA ARG A 273 -8.24 -18.67 -6.81
C ARG A 273 -8.05 -20.18 -6.92
N ASP A 274 -9.17 -20.89 -6.95
CA ASP A 274 -9.19 -22.24 -7.49
C ASP A 274 -9.00 -22.14 -9.02
N ASP A 275 -7.92 -22.76 -9.54
CA ASP A 275 -7.59 -22.80 -10.98
C ASP A 275 -8.59 -23.67 -11.76
#